data_b7446e0b279ab0e9032e6f09c0c866b4
#
_entry.id   b7446e0b279ab0e9032e6f09c0c866b4
#
_cell.length_a   1.000
_cell.length_b   1.000
_cell.length_c   1.000
_cell.angle_alpha   90.00
_cell.angle_beta   90.00
_cell.angle_gamma   90.00
#
_symmetry.space_group_name_H-M   'P 1'
#
loop_
_entity.id
_entity.type
_entity.pdbx_description
1 polymer ?
#
loop_
_entity_poly.entity_id
_entity_poly.type
_entity_poly.pdbx_seq_one_letter_code
_entity_poly.pdbx_strand_id
1 'polypeptide(L)'
;MTYQVKQDGKYKFIEEGEGETLIMLHGLFGAMSNFSGVIEHFKHTHKVVVPLLPLFELDLLHTTVGGLEKFFHKFIDHRNYTNVHLMGNSLGGHVALVHLLKKHDRIKTLILTGSSGLFENGMGDSYPKRGDYEYIRKKTEMTFYDPNTATKELVDEVYQIVNERM
;
A
#
# COMPACT_ATOMS: atom_id res chain seq x y z
N MET A 1 -15.14 -6.34 8.84
CA MET A 1 -15.20 -7.58 8.01
C MET A 1 -13.78 -8.11 7.87
N THR A 2 -13.61 -9.42 7.97
CA THR A 2 -12.28 -10.05 7.84
C THR A 2 -12.22 -10.75 6.48
N TYR A 3 -11.35 -10.30 5.59
CA TYR A 3 -11.12 -10.94 4.30
C TYR A 3 -10.17 -12.13 4.45
N GLN A 4 -10.38 -13.15 3.62
CA GLN A 4 -9.47 -14.29 3.59
C GLN A 4 -8.19 -13.92 2.83
N VAL A 5 -7.05 -14.07 3.49
CA VAL A 5 -5.75 -13.96 2.84
C VAL A 5 -5.46 -15.26 2.11
N LYS A 6 -5.34 -15.18 0.80
CA LYS A 6 -4.90 -16.26 -0.07
C LYS A 6 -3.36 -16.25 -0.16
N GLN A 7 -2.79 -17.42 -0.43
CA GLN A 7 -1.36 -17.56 -0.68
C GLN A 7 -1.11 -18.35 -1.95
N ASP A 8 -0.22 -17.84 -2.80
CA ASP A 8 0.22 -18.51 -4.02
C ASP A 8 1.74 -18.33 -4.13
N GLY A 9 2.48 -19.41 -3.92
CA GLY A 9 3.92 -19.38 -3.73
C GLY A 9 4.28 -18.50 -2.53
N LYS A 10 5.10 -17.48 -2.79
CA LYS A 10 5.51 -16.50 -1.77
C LYS A 10 4.56 -15.31 -1.64
N TYR A 11 3.55 -15.21 -2.49
CA TYR A 11 2.67 -14.05 -2.53
C TYR A 11 1.45 -14.28 -1.67
N LYS A 12 1.20 -13.35 -0.76
CA LYS A 12 -0.01 -13.27 0.05
C LYS A 12 -0.87 -12.13 -0.49
N PHE A 13 -2.15 -12.35 -0.66
CA PHE A 13 -3.06 -11.35 -1.22
C PHE A 13 -4.52 -11.66 -0.83
N ILE A 14 -5.36 -10.63 -0.91
CA ILE A 14 -6.80 -10.78 -0.88
C ILE A 14 -7.28 -10.76 -2.32
N GLU A 15 -8.28 -11.58 -2.64
CA GLU A 15 -8.91 -11.59 -3.96
C GLU A 15 -10.39 -11.87 -3.79
N GLU A 16 -11.21 -10.91 -4.21
CA GLU A 16 -12.67 -10.95 -4.10
C GLU A 16 -13.31 -10.57 -5.44
N GLY A 17 -14.45 -11.17 -5.73
CA GLY A 17 -15.23 -10.88 -6.94
C GLY A 17 -14.65 -11.45 -8.23
N GLU A 18 -15.32 -11.11 -9.33
CA GLU A 18 -14.99 -11.54 -10.69
C GLU A 18 -15.17 -10.39 -11.67
N GLY A 19 -14.56 -10.46 -12.85
CA GLY A 19 -14.61 -9.42 -13.87
C GLY A 19 -13.26 -8.80 -14.21
N GLU A 20 -13.25 -7.52 -14.64
CA GLU A 20 -12.01 -6.79 -14.91
C GLU A 20 -11.17 -6.67 -13.62
N THR A 21 -9.86 -6.80 -13.75
CA THR A 21 -8.97 -6.86 -12.58
C THR A 21 -8.69 -5.46 -12.05
N LEU A 22 -9.07 -5.19 -10.79
CA LEU A 22 -8.69 -4.02 -10.01
C LEU A 22 -7.65 -4.43 -8.97
N ILE A 23 -6.39 -4.03 -9.14
CA ILE A 23 -5.35 -4.26 -8.14
C ILE A 23 -5.18 -2.99 -7.29
N MET A 24 -5.14 -3.17 -5.96
CA MET A 24 -4.99 -2.07 -5.01
C MET A 24 -3.72 -2.24 -4.19
N LEU A 25 -2.81 -1.26 -4.25
CA LEU A 25 -1.56 -1.24 -3.50
C LEU A 25 -1.71 -0.35 -2.26
N HIS A 26 -1.52 -0.95 -1.08
CA HIS A 26 -1.68 -0.28 0.20
C HIS A 26 -0.47 0.57 0.60
N GLY A 27 -0.70 1.51 1.50
CA GLY A 27 0.34 2.31 2.14
C GLY A 27 1.07 1.57 3.26
N LEU A 28 1.91 2.32 3.98
CA LEU A 28 2.80 1.78 5.01
C LEU A 28 2.06 1.12 6.19
N PHE A 29 0.90 1.64 6.56
CA PHE A 29 0.18 1.26 7.78
C PHE A 29 -1.15 0.53 7.56
N GLY A 30 -1.48 0.09 6.36
CA GLY A 30 -2.77 -0.54 6.23
C GLY A 30 -3.05 -1.16 4.88
N ALA A 31 -3.10 -2.48 4.86
CA ALA A 31 -3.62 -3.21 3.71
C ALA A 31 -5.16 -3.24 3.70
N MET A 32 -5.77 -3.32 4.87
CA MET A 32 -7.17 -3.78 5.00
C MET A 32 -8.14 -2.66 5.39
N SER A 33 -7.79 -1.83 6.36
CA SER A 33 -8.71 -0.82 6.89
C SER A 33 -9.05 0.25 5.86
N ASN A 34 -8.08 0.63 5.02
CA ASN A 34 -8.26 1.70 4.04
C ASN A 34 -9.06 1.27 2.80
N PHE A 35 -9.10 -0.03 2.50
CA PHE A 35 -9.71 -0.53 1.27
C PHE A 35 -11.01 -1.30 1.46
N SER A 36 -11.44 -1.55 2.70
CA SER A 36 -12.63 -2.37 2.97
C SER A 36 -13.88 -1.88 2.23
N GLY A 37 -14.18 -0.59 2.28
CA GLY A 37 -15.30 -0.01 1.55
C GLY A 37 -15.17 -0.09 0.03
N VAL A 38 -13.94 0.05 -0.48
CA VAL A 38 -13.65 -0.06 -1.91
C VAL A 38 -13.80 -1.50 -2.38
N ILE A 39 -13.28 -2.47 -1.61
CA ILE A 39 -13.45 -3.90 -1.90
C ILE A 39 -14.93 -4.25 -1.95
N GLU A 40 -15.69 -3.88 -0.92
CA GLU A 40 -17.13 -4.18 -0.85
C GLU A 40 -17.91 -3.60 -2.03
N HIS A 41 -17.55 -2.42 -2.48
CA HIS A 41 -18.22 -1.78 -3.62
C HIS A 41 -17.87 -2.46 -4.95
N PHE A 42 -16.58 -2.69 -5.20
CA PHE A 42 -16.12 -3.16 -6.51
C PHE A 42 -16.16 -4.67 -6.70
N LYS A 43 -16.19 -5.50 -5.65
CA LYS A 43 -16.22 -6.96 -5.77
C LYS A 43 -17.43 -7.50 -6.55
N HIS A 44 -18.50 -6.71 -6.70
CA HIS A 44 -19.69 -7.10 -7.45
C HIS A 44 -19.53 -6.93 -8.97
N THR A 45 -18.51 -6.21 -9.43
CA THR A 45 -18.28 -5.88 -10.84
C THR A 45 -16.85 -6.12 -11.31
N HIS A 46 -15.93 -6.28 -10.37
CA HIS A 46 -14.48 -6.44 -10.64
C HIS A 46 -13.90 -7.58 -9.83
N LYS A 47 -12.86 -8.19 -10.36
CA LYS A 47 -11.94 -8.99 -9.56
C LYS A 47 -11.01 -8.04 -8.81
N VAL A 48 -11.29 -7.82 -7.53
CA VAL A 48 -10.49 -6.94 -6.66
C VAL A 48 -9.37 -7.73 -6.04
N VAL A 49 -8.13 -7.26 -6.21
CA VAL A 49 -6.92 -7.92 -5.71
C VAL A 49 -6.10 -6.94 -4.86
N VAL A 50 -5.78 -7.34 -3.64
CA VAL A 50 -4.91 -6.55 -2.75
C VAL A 50 -3.70 -7.38 -2.38
N PRO A 51 -2.56 -7.25 -3.11
CA PRO A 51 -1.34 -7.92 -2.71
C PRO A 51 -0.82 -7.33 -1.41
N LEU A 52 -0.43 -8.18 -0.46
CA LEU A 52 0.24 -7.76 0.76
C LEU A 52 1.70 -7.47 0.43
N LEU A 53 2.03 -6.19 0.37
CA LEU A 53 3.39 -5.76 0.09
C LEU A 53 4.31 -6.17 1.26
N PRO A 54 5.47 -6.79 1.00
CA PRO A 54 6.36 -7.31 2.03
C PRO A 54 7.18 -6.19 2.69
N LEU A 55 6.48 -5.18 3.25
CA LEU A 55 7.08 -3.98 3.84
C LEU A 55 8.02 -4.31 5.00
N PHE A 56 7.77 -5.44 5.65
CA PHE A 56 8.43 -5.86 6.88
C PHE A 56 9.23 -7.18 6.72
N GLU A 57 9.05 -7.86 5.60
CA GLU A 57 9.70 -9.15 5.32
C GLU A 57 10.96 -8.98 4.46
N LEU A 58 11.12 -7.83 3.78
CA LEU A 58 12.32 -7.53 3.00
C LEU A 58 13.46 -7.08 3.91
N ASP A 59 14.68 -7.44 3.54
CA ASP A 59 15.87 -6.88 4.17
C ASP A 59 15.98 -5.35 3.93
N LEU A 60 16.82 -4.67 4.72
CA LEU A 60 16.97 -3.21 4.66
C LEU A 60 17.39 -2.69 3.27
N LEU A 61 18.11 -3.47 2.50
CA LEU A 61 18.57 -3.08 1.16
C LEU A 61 17.45 -3.15 0.11
N HIS A 62 16.47 -4.01 0.33
CA HIS A 62 15.33 -4.21 -0.58
C HIS A 62 14.04 -3.51 -0.11
N THR A 63 14.00 -3.00 1.11
CA THR A 63 12.86 -2.21 1.63
C THR A 63 12.90 -0.78 1.04
N THR A 64 12.82 -0.70 -0.27
CA THR A 64 12.78 0.53 -1.06
C THR A 64 11.59 0.51 -2.00
N VAL A 65 11.17 1.67 -2.51
CA VAL A 65 10.11 1.74 -3.53
C VAL A 65 10.44 0.85 -4.74
N GLY A 66 11.71 0.85 -5.17
CA GLY A 66 12.17 0.00 -6.27
C GLY A 66 12.12 -1.49 -5.95
N GLY A 67 12.40 -1.89 -4.71
CA GLY A 67 12.27 -3.28 -4.25
C GLY A 67 10.81 -3.74 -4.20
N LEU A 68 9.93 -2.89 -3.69
CA LEU A 68 8.48 -3.14 -3.66
C LEU A 68 7.89 -3.20 -5.07
N GLU A 69 8.32 -2.30 -5.97
CA GLU A 69 7.91 -2.34 -7.37
C GLU A 69 8.34 -3.65 -8.04
N LYS A 70 9.56 -4.09 -7.82
CA LYS A 70 10.07 -5.37 -8.35
C LYS A 70 9.29 -6.57 -7.81
N PHE A 71 8.87 -6.54 -6.54
CA PHE A 71 7.98 -7.53 -5.96
C PHE A 71 6.62 -7.52 -6.67
N PHE A 72 6.02 -6.33 -6.81
CA PHE A 72 4.72 -6.15 -7.45
C PHE A 72 4.74 -6.59 -8.93
N HIS A 73 5.78 -6.21 -9.68
CA HIS A 73 5.97 -6.65 -11.06
C HIS A 73 5.98 -8.18 -11.17
N LYS A 74 6.76 -8.86 -10.32
CA LYS A 74 6.81 -10.33 -10.31
C LYS A 74 5.48 -10.94 -9.87
N PHE A 75 4.72 -10.29 -9.01
CA PHE A 75 3.37 -10.73 -8.64
C PHE A 75 2.41 -10.69 -9.84
N ILE A 76 2.38 -9.57 -10.58
CA ILE A 76 1.56 -9.44 -11.81
C ILE A 76 1.95 -10.53 -12.82
N ASP A 77 3.24 -10.77 -13.02
CA ASP A 77 3.74 -11.81 -13.92
C ASP A 77 3.32 -13.21 -13.47
N HIS A 78 3.53 -13.53 -12.20
CA HIS A 78 3.18 -14.84 -11.61
C HIS A 78 1.69 -15.16 -11.74
N ARG A 79 0.84 -14.16 -11.57
CA ARG A 79 -0.63 -14.28 -11.66
C ARG A 79 -1.16 -14.11 -13.09
N ASN A 80 -0.29 -13.80 -14.06
CA ASN A 80 -0.67 -13.50 -15.45
C ASN A 80 -1.75 -12.43 -15.59
N TYR A 81 -1.75 -11.42 -14.71
CA TYR A 81 -2.70 -10.32 -14.82
C TYR A 81 -2.41 -9.43 -16.02
N THR A 82 -3.45 -9.11 -16.78
CA THR A 82 -3.43 -8.21 -17.94
C THR A 82 -4.61 -7.25 -17.88
N ASN A 83 -4.53 -6.11 -18.54
CA ASN A 83 -5.60 -5.09 -18.56
C ASN A 83 -6.03 -4.64 -17.16
N VAL A 84 -5.04 -4.38 -16.31
CA VAL A 84 -5.23 -4.09 -14.89
C VAL A 84 -5.65 -2.65 -14.68
N HIS A 85 -6.70 -2.43 -13.91
CA HIS A 85 -6.95 -1.17 -13.24
C HIS A 85 -6.10 -1.14 -11.96
N LEU A 86 -5.14 -0.23 -11.88
CA LEU A 86 -4.21 -0.14 -10.77
C LEU A 86 -4.56 1.05 -9.88
N MET A 87 -4.84 0.79 -8.61
CA MET A 87 -5.07 1.81 -7.59
C MET A 87 -3.94 1.76 -6.57
N GLY A 88 -3.40 2.91 -6.20
CA GLY A 88 -2.38 2.99 -5.18
C GLY A 88 -2.64 4.08 -4.16
N ASN A 89 -2.51 3.74 -2.88
CA ASN A 89 -2.62 4.67 -1.78
C ASN A 89 -1.25 4.94 -1.14
N SER A 90 -0.92 6.22 -0.92
CA SER A 90 0.32 6.62 -0.24
C SER A 90 1.56 5.98 -0.86
N LEU A 91 2.33 5.19 -0.10
CA LEU A 91 3.47 4.41 -0.60
C LEU A 91 3.07 3.46 -1.75
N GLY A 92 1.89 2.85 -1.68
CA GLY A 92 1.36 2.00 -2.76
C GLY A 92 1.14 2.79 -4.05
N GLY A 93 0.76 4.07 -3.95
CA GLY A 93 0.69 4.97 -5.09
C GLY A 93 2.04 5.25 -5.72
N HIS A 94 3.08 5.44 -4.90
CA HIS A 94 4.46 5.61 -5.39
C HIS A 94 4.96 4.34 -6.11
N VAL A 95 4.71 3.17 -5.54
CA VAL A 95 5.03 1.89 -6.19
C VAL A 95 4.31 1.76 -7.53
N ALA A 96 3.02 2.11 -7.60
CA ALA A 96 2.22 2.09 -8.81
C ALA A 96 2.76 3.05 -9.89
N LEU A 97 3.15 4.27 -9.50
CA LEU A 97 3.79 5.25 -10.40
C LEU A 97 5.09 4.71 -10.99
N VAL A 98 5.98 4.20 -10.14
CA VAL A 98 7.28 3.66 -10.59
C VAL A 98 7.06 2.45 -11.50
N HIS A 99 6.07 1.60 -11.20
CA HIS A 99 5.72 0.47 -12.05
C HIS A 99 5.23 0.92 -13.43
N LEU A 100 4.31 1.89 -13.47
CA LEU A 100 3.79 2.42 -14.73
C LEU A 100 4.89 3.05 -15.61
N LEU A 101 5.84 3.77 -15.01
CA LEU A 101 6.96 4.36 -15.74
C LEU A 101 7.90 3.32 -16.36
N LYS A 102 7.97 2.12 -15.78
CA LYS A 102 8.84 1.04 -16.28
C LYS A 102 8.11 0.04 -17.18
N LYS A 103 6.84 -0.27 -16.86
CA LYS A 103 6.06 -1.38 -17.40
C LYS A 103 4.59 -1.02 -17.51
N HIS A 104 4.21 -0.32 -18.56
CA HIS A 104 2.85 0.20 -18.75
C HIS A 104 1.91 -0.70 -19.56
N ASP A 105 2.45 -1.69 -20.25
CA ASP A 105 1.73 -2.53 -21.22
C ASP A 105 0.58 -3.35 -20.64
N ARG A 106 0.59 -3.62 -19.34
CA ARG A 106 -0.46 -4.37 -18.63
C ARG A 106 -1.43 -3.50 -17.85
N ILE A 107 -1.16 -2.21 -17.75
CA ILE A 107 -1.96 -1.28 -16.94
C ILE A 107 -2.91 -0.49 -17.86
N LYS A 108 -4.21 -0.67 -17.63
CA LYS A 108 -5.28 0.01 -18.35
C LYS A 108 -5.56 1.41 -17.80
N THR A 109 -5.60 1.53 -16.47
CA THR A 109 -5.79 2.80 -15.75
C THR A 109 -4.97 2.85 -14.48
N LEU A 110 -4.60 4.06 -14.07
CA LEU A 110 -3.96 4.33 -12.78
C LEU A 110 -4.82 5.28 -11.95
N ILE A 111 -5.09 4.90 -10.70
CA ILE A 111 -5.82 5.69 -9.71
C ILE A 111 -4.88 5.92 -8.52
N LEU A 112 -4.66 7.18 -8.16
CA LEU A 112 -3.80 7.57 -7.04
C LEU A 112 -4.62 8.24 -5.94
N THR A 113 -4.45 7.78 -4.72
CA THR A 113 -5.08 8.36 -3.53
C THR A 113 -4.03 8.72 -2.50
N GLY A 114 -3.83 10.02 -2.24
CA GLY A 114 -2.82 10.51 -1.31
C GLY A 114 -1.41 9.96 -1.59
N SER A 115 -1.04 9.85 -2.88
CA SER A 115 0.21 9.20 -3.30
C SER A 115 1.43 10.01 -2.90
N SER A 116 2.44 9.35 -2.32
CA SER A 116 3.81 9.86 -2.33
C SER A 116 4.44 9.72 -3.72
N GLY A 117 5.57 10.39 -3.95
CA GLY A 117 6.31 10.33 -5.22
C GLY A 117 5.84 11.31 -6.31
N LEU A 118 4.74 12.06 -6.10
CA LEU A 118 4.31 13.14 -6.98
C LEU A 118 4.94 14.48 -6.57
N PHE A 119 4.96 14.74 -5.28
CA PHE A 119 5.59 15.90 -4.68
C PHE A 119 6.18 15.49 -3.34
N GLU A 120 7.48 15.67 -3.18
CA GLU A 120 8.19 15.40 -1.94
C GLU A 120 8.80 16.69 -1.42
N ASN A 121 8.45 17.05 -0.18
CA ASN A 121 9.13 18.14 0.51
C ASN A 121 10.46 17.64 1.08
N GLY A 122 11.54 17.86 0.33
CA GLY A 122 12.89 17.41 0.71
C GLY A 122 13.49 18.05 1.98
N MET A 123 12.77 18.99 2.59
CA MET A 123 13.19 19.67 3.83
C MET A 123 12.50 19.15 5.09
N GLY A 124 11.78 18.01 5.00
CA GLY A 124 11.17 17.40 6.16
C GLY A 124 12.19 16.70 7.07
N ASP A 125 11.96 16.76 8.40
CA ASP A 125 12.65 15.95 9.40
C ASP A 125 12.59 14.46 9.04
N SER A 126 13.58 13.96 8.35
CA SER A 126 13.58 12.62 7.77
C SER A 126 14.13 11.54 8.70
N TYR A 127 14.58 11.91 9.90
CA TYR A 127 15.05 10.95 10.88
C TYR A 127 13.88 10.37 11.70
N PRO A 128 13.57 9.07 11.56
CA PRO A 128 12.51 8.46 12.34
C PRO A 128 12.91 8.40 13.83
N LYS A 129 12.29 9.22 14.64
CA LYS A 129 12.38 9.14 16.11
C LYS A 129 11.40 8.06 16.59
N ARG A 130 11.76 6.79 16.37
CA ARG A 130 10.87 5.65 16.61
C ARG A 130 10.35 5.54 18.04
N GLY A 131 11.16 5.87 19.04
CA GLY A 131 10.77 5.84 20.46
C GLY A 131 10.02 7.07 20.94
N ASP A 132 9.83 8.09 20.11
CA ASP A 132 9.15 9.33 20.49
C ASP A 132 7.68 9.29 20.04
N TYR A 133 6.79 8.98 20.98
CA TYR A 133 5.36 8.88 20.73
C TYR A 133 4.75 10.18 20.18
N GLU A 134 5.15 11.34 20.73
CA GLU A 134 4.65 12.65 20.27
C GLU A 134 5.10 12.98 18.85
N TYR A 135 6.32 12.60 18.49
CA TYR A 135 6.79 12.73 17.13
C TYR A 135 5.96 11.85 16.16
N ILE A 136 5.71 10.59 16.54
CA ILE A 136 4.89 9.67 15.74
C ILE A 136 3.46 10.18 15.63
N ARG A 137 2.86 10.65 16.74
CA ARG A 137 1.53 11.27 16.74
C ARG A 137 1.43 12.41 15.72
N LYS A 138 2.34 13.38 15.81
CA LYS A 138 2.36 14.52 14.88
C LYS A 138 2.53 14.09 13.43
N LYS A 139 3.43 13.12 13.15
CA LYS A 139 3.63 12.61 11.80
C LYS A 139 2.39 11.87 11.29
N THR A 140 1.69 11.12 12.13
CA THR A 140 0.43 10.45 11.78
C THR A 140 -0.67 11.48 11.47
N GLU A 141 -0.84 12.50 12.32
CA GLU A 141 -1.77 13.61 12.10
C GLU A 141 -1.53 14.32 10.75
N MET A 142 -0.26 14.56 10.40
CA MET A 142 0.13 15.22 9.14
C MET A 142 -0.18 14.39 7.88
N THR A 143 -0.47 13.10 8.00
CA THR A 143 -0.85 12.26 6.85
C THR A 143 -2.30 12.42 6.43
N PHE A 144 -3.12 13.07 7.25
CA PHE A 144 -4.54 13.28 6.99
C PHE A 144 -4.85 14.74 6.70
N TYR A 145 -5.85 14.99 5.85
CA TYR A 145 -6.39 16.32 5.62
C TYR A 145 -7.01 16.90 6.90
N ASP A 146 -7.76 16.07 7.65
CA ASP A 146 -8.25 16.39 9.00
C ASP A 146 -7.37 15.64 10.01
N PRO A 147 -6.54 16.37 10.80
CA PRO A 147 -5.69 15.76 11.82
C PRO A 147 -6.43 14.91 12.86
N ASN A 148 -7.71 15.21 13.12
CA ASN A 148 -8.54 14.45 14.06
C ASN A 148 -8.81 13.00 13.58
N THR A 149 -8.59 12.72 12.30
CA THR A 149 -8.66 11.35 11.75
C THR A 149 -7.58 10.45 12.35
N ALA A 150 -6.47 11.02 12.82
CA ALA A 150 -5.44 10.31 13.57
C ALA A 150 -5.89 10.06 15.01
N THR A 151 -6.85 9.14 15.19
CA THR A 151 -7.32 8.75 16.51
C THR A 151 -6.18 8.20 17.38
N LYS A 152 -6.39 8.20 18.70
CA LYS A 152 -5.39 7.64 19.63
C LYS A 152 -5.07 6.18 19.28
N GLU A 153 -6.07 5.38 18.96
CA GLU A 153 -5.95 3.98 18.60
C GLU A 153 -5.07 3.81 17.36
N LEU A 154 -5.26 4.65 16.34
CA LEU A 154 -4.43 4.62 15.13
C LEU A 154 -2.98 5.03 15.44
N VAL A 155 -2.78 6.05 16.26
CA VAL A 155 -1.42 6.47 16.67
C VAL A 155 -0.74 5.37 17.47
N ASP A 156 -1.45 4.70 18.39
CA ASP A 156 -0.94 3.58 19.18
C ASP A 156 -0.54 2.41 18.25
N GLU A 157 -1.36 2.08 17.25
CA GLU A 157 -1.07 1.06 16.25
C GLU A 157 0.20 1.39 15.46
N VAL A 158 0.30 2.62 14.96
CA VAL A 158 1.49 3.09 14.23
C VAL A 158 2.74 3.05 15.11
N TYR A 159 2.62 3.48 16.38
CA TYR A 159 3.72 3.42 17.34
C TYR A 159 4.20 2.00 17.58
N GLN A 160 3.29 1.04 17.76
CA GLN A 160 3.62 -0.38 17.91
C GLN A 160 4.32 -0.90 16.65
N ILE A 161 3.74 -0.73 15.46
CA ILE A 161 4.31 -1.19 14.19
C ILE A 161 5.73 -0.67 13.98
N VAL A 162 5.98 0.61 14.29
CA VAL A 162 7.30 1.23 14.12
C VAL A 162 8.33 0.69 15.12
N ASN A 163 7.88 0.23 16.31
CA ASN A 163 8.77 -0.23 17.39
C ASN A 163 8.88 -1.76 17.51
N GLU A 164 7.94 -2.55 17.00
CA GLU A 164 8.01 -4.02 17.01
C GLU A 164 9.11 -4.62 16.11
N ARG A 165 9.87 -3.77 15.41
CA ARG A 165 10.94 -4.15 14.49
C ARG A 165 12.32 -4.30 15.13
N MET A 166 12.40 -4.31 16.43
CA MET A 166 13.63 -4.68 17.14
C MET A 166 13.52 -6.12 17.62
#